data_6a96291ecb93ee5547f273c5bb75ad7a
#
_entry.id   6a96291ecb93ee5547f273c5bb75ad7a
#
_cell.length_a   1.000
_cell.length_b   1.000
_cell.length_c   1.000
_cell.angle_alpha   90.00
_cell.angle_beta   90.00
_cell.angle_gamma   90.00
#
_symmetry.space_group_name_H-M   'P 1'
#
loop_
_entity.id
_entity.type
_entity.pdbx_description
1 polymer ?
#
loop_
_entity_poly.entity_id
_entity_poly.type
_entity_poly.pdbx_seq_one_letter_code
_entity_poly.pdbx_strand_id
1 'polypeptide(L)'
;MRQLIVTAFVSLDGVMEAPGGEPGYRNSGWTMQSAEFDPAAYEIKGREQHEADVLLFGRTSYEAFAPVWPTIEDFAHMNTLPRYVVSTTLDSDDDRWPATVLRSLDDVAALKGTDGGPILVQGSATLGASLADAGLVDRYHLLVFPVLLGAGKRLFSTADKDMQRLQLVEHEVYGNGVQKQVLDVIHAA
;
A
#
# COMPACT_ATOMS: atom_id res chain seq x y z
N MET A 1 15.72 -8.93 10.01
CA MET A 1 14.84 -7.72 9.98
C MET A 1 14.02 -7.77 8.71
N ARG A 2 12.71 -7.56 8.77
CA ARG A 2 11.77 -7.63 7.63
C ARG A 2 11.91 -6.39 6.73
N GLN A 3 11.77 -6.57 5.42
CA GLN A 3 11.61 -5.46 4.49
C GLN A 3 10.18 -4.92 4.58
N LEU A 4 9.99 -3.60 4.64
CA LEU A 4 8.69 -2.97 4.60
C LEU A 4 8.44 -2.36 3.22
N ILE A 5 7.44 -2.90 2.52
CA ILE A 5 7.09 -2.55 1.14
C ILE A 5 5.73 -1.85 1.16
N VAL A 6 5.68 -0.65 0.58
CA VAL A 6 4.41 0.05 0.34
C VAL A 6 4.00 -0.18 -1.11
N THR A 7 2.83 -0.78 -1.30
CA THR A 7 2.26 -0.98 -2.64
C THR A 7 1.06 -0.07 -2.86
N ALA A 8 1.02 0.60 -4.02
CA ALA A 8 -0.04 1.55 -4.34
C ALA A 8 -0.33 1.69 -5.83
N PHE A 9 -1.61 1.94 -6.14
CA PHE A 9 -2.02 2.62 -7.37
C PHE A 9 -1.92 4.12 -7.15
N VAL A 10 -1.27 4.84 -8.07
CA VAL A 10 -1.01 6.27 -7.93
C VAL A 10 -1.34 6.97 -9.24
N SER A 11 -2.02 8.10 -9.17
CA SER A 11 -2.15 8.99 -10.32
C SER A 11 -0.82 9.70 -10.62
N LEU A 12 -0.66 10.26 -11.80
CA LEU A 12 0.56 11.00 -12.17
C LEU A 12 0.83 12.19 -11.23
N ASP A 13 -0.20 12.76 -10.61
CA ASP A 13 -0.06 13.82 -9.61
C ASP A 13 -0.02 13.31 -8.15
N GLY A 14 0.19 12.01 -7.95
CA GLY A 14 0.49 11.41 -6.63
C GLY A 14 -0.71 11.09 -5.76
N VAL A 15 -1.93 11.18 -6.26
CA VAL A 15 -3.14 10.80 -5.51
C VAL A 15 -3.32 9.29 -5.56
N MET A 16 -3.68 8.68 -4.42
CA MET A 16 -3.96 7.26 -4.30
C MET A 16 -5.29 6.94 -3.60
N GLU A 17 -6.15 7.93 -3.39
CA GLU A 17 -7.42 7.76 -2.69
C GLU A 17 -8.41 6.97 -3.53
N ALA A 18 -9.05 5.96 -2.92
CA ALA A 18 -10.15 5.16 -3.47
C ALA A 18 -9.95 4.67 -4.92
N PRO A 19 -8.82 4.01 -5.24
CA PRO A 19 -8.55 3.54 -6.60
C PRO A 19 -9.50 2.45 -7.06
N GLY A 20 -9.98 1.59 -6.13
CA GLY A 20 -10.78 0.40 -6.39
C GLY A 20 -12.29 0.60 -6.32
N GLY A 21 -12.78 1.79 -6.00
CA GLY A 21 -14.22 2.07 -5.89
C GLY A 21 -14.70 2.31 -4.45
N GLU A 22 -13.78 2.49 -3.50
CA GLU A 22 -14.10 2.78 -2.10
C GLU A 22 -14.93 4.09 -2.00
N PRO A 23 -15.95 4.12 -1.12
CA PRO A 23 -16.87 5.25 -1.07
C PRO A 23 -16.24 6.51 -0.45
N GLY A 24 -16.85 7.68 -0.73
CA GLY A 24 -16.47 8.94 -0.09
C GLY A 24 -15.50 9.82 -0.88
N TYR A 25 -14.99 9.35 -2.02
CA TYR A 25 -14.15 10.13 -2.92
C TYR A 25 -14.83 10.36 -4.27
N ARG A 26 -14.83 11.59 -4.78
CA ARG A 26 -15.54 11.95 -6.02
C ARG A 26 -15.09 11.19 -7.27
N ASN A 27 -13.80 10.80 -7.33
CA ASN A 27 -13.20 10.07 -8.43
C ASN A 27 -12.98 8.58 -8.05
N SER A 28 -13.75 8.04 -7.10
CA SER A 28 -13.63 6.65 -6.66
C SER A 28 -13.68 5.68 -7.86
N GLY A 29 -12.83 4.65 -7.86
CA GLY A 29 -12.72 3.70 -8.97
C GLY A 29 -11.96 4.26 -10.18
N TRP A 30 -11.15 5.28 -10.00
CA TRP A 30 -10.45 5.97 -11.08
C TRP A 30 -9.48 5.07 -11.86
N THR A 31 -8.97 3.99 -11.28
CA THR A 31 -8.10 3.06 -12.01
C THR A 31 -8.81 2.41 -13.20
N MET A 32 -10.08 2.04 -13.02
CA MET A 32 -10.92 1.42 -14.04
C MET A 32 -11.47 2.43 -15.05
N GLN A 33 -11.43 3.73 -14.73
CA GLN A 33 -11.94 4.81 -15.57
C GLN A 33 -10.85 5.47 -16.41
N SER A 34 -9.60 5.41 -15.95
CA SER A 34 -8.48 6.13 -16.56
C SER A 34 -7.62 5.30 -17.53
N ALA A 35 -7.73 3.98 -17.46
CA ALA A 35 -7.00 3.07 -18.33
C ALA A 35 -7.81 1.79 -18.55
N GLU A 36 -7.69 1.19 -19.73
CA GLU A 36 -8.22 -0.15 -19.97
C GLU A 36 -7.50 -1.17 -19.09
N PHE A 37 -8.22 -2.21 -18.66
CA PHE A 37 -7.61 -3.26 -17.86
C PHE A 37 -6.58 -4.03 -18.70
N ASP A 38 -5.34 -4.08 -18.21
CA ASP A 38 -4.25 -4.86 -18.80
C ASP A 38 -3.72 -5.84 -17.73
N PRO A 39 -3.95 -7.16 -17.89
CA PRO A 39 -3.51 -8.15 -16.91
C PRO A 39 -2.01 -8.09 -16.60
N ALA A 40 -1.17 -7.77 -17.60
CA ALA A 40 0.27 -7.66 -17.42
C ALA A 40 0.66 -6.56 -16.41
N ALA A 41 -0.08 -5.45 -16.40
CA ALA A 41 0.15 -4.39 -15.42
C ALA A 41 -0.11 -4.85 -13.96
N TYR A 42 -0.96 -5.85 -13.77
CA TYR A 42 -1.34 -6.36 -12.46
C TYR A 42 -0.53 -7.58 -11.99
N GLU A 43 0.38 -8.13 -12.81
CA GLU A 43 1.24 -9.25 -12.41
C GLU A 43 2.06 -8.96 -11.16
N ILE A 44 2.51 -7.71 -10.98
CA ILE A 44 3.21 -7.30 -9.75
C ILE A 44 2.34 -7.52 -8.50
N LYS A 45 1.03 -7.34 -8.59
CA LYS A 45 0.11 -7.54 -7.45
C LYS A 45 0.02 -9.00 -7.03
N GLY A 46 0.02 -9.92 -8.00
CA GLY A 46 0.11 -11.34 -7.74
C GLY A 46 1.44 -11.74 -7.10
N ARG A 47 2.57 -11.21 -7.62
CA ARG A 47 3.89 -11.43 -7.06
C ARG A 47 3.99 -10.96 -5.61
N GLU A 48 3.56 -9.73 -5.30
CA GLU A 48 3.55 -9.16 -3.96
C GLU A 48 2.80 -10.03 -2.94
N GLN A 49 1.67 -10.59 -3.35
CA GLN A 49 0.87 -11.45 -2.49
C GLN A 49 1.61 -12.73 -2.10
N HIS A 50 2.40 -13.31 -3.01
CA HIS A 50 3.14 -14.54 -2.75
C HIS A 50 4.45 -14.30 -1.98
N GLU A 51 5.05 -13.12 -2.13
CA GLU A 51 6.30 -12.76 -1.46
C GLU A 51 6.08 -12.25 -0.03
N ALA A 52 4.89 -11.74 0.27
CA ALA A 52 4.58 -11.17 1.59
C ALA A 52 4.40 -12.26 2.66
N ASP A 53 5.03 -12.05 3.81
CA ASP A 53 4.77 -12.85 5.03
C ASP A 53 3.72 -12.19 5.95
N VAL A 54 3.55 -10.89 5.82
CA VAL A 54 2.72 -10.08 6.73
C VAL A 54 2.01 -8.99 5.94
N LEU A 55 0.73 -8.77 6.25
CA LEU A 55 -0.05 -7.65 5.73
C LEU A 55 -0.18 -6.55 6.78
N LEU A 56 0.02 -5.30 6.37
CA LEU A 56 -0.13 -4.12 7.21
C LEU A 56 -1.10 -3.12 6.58
N PHE A 57 -2.05 -2.66 7.38
CA PHE A 57 -3.10 -1.72 6.97
C PHE A 57 -3.18 -0.52 7.90
N GLY A 58 -3.59 0.62 7.38
CA GLY A 58 -4.22 1.66 8.18
C GLY A 58 -5.70 1.31 8.41
N ARG A 59 -6.30 1.88 9.45
CA ARG A 59 -7.68 1.61 9.84
C ARG A 59 -8.66 1.73 8.66
N THR A 60 -8.65 2.84 7.93
CA THR A 60 -9.60 3.08 6.82
C THR A 60 -9.51 2.01 5.73
N SER A 61 -8.31 1.58 5.37
CA SER A 61 -8.11 0.51 4.39
C SER A 61 -8.57 -0.83 4.93
N TYR A 62 -8.27 -1.14 6.19
CA TYR A 62 -8.77 -2.35 6.83
C TYR A 62 -10.30 -2.40 6.84
N GLU A 63 -10.96 -1.32 7.25
CA GLU A 63 -12.43 -1.23 7.29
C GLU A 63 -13.08 -1.37 5.91
N ALA A 64 -12.39 -0.91 4.84
CA ALA A 64 -12.86 -1.07 3.47
C ALA A 64 -12.65 -2.50 2.94
N PHE A 65 -11.56 -3.17 3.31
CA PHE A 65 -11.20 -4.48 2.76
C PHE A 65 -11.78 -5.65 3.55
N ALA A 66 -11.91 -5.54 4.88
CA ALA A 66 -12.39 -6.61 5.75
C ALA A 66 -13.75 -7.22 5.33
N PRO A 67 -14.75 -6.47 4.85
CA PRO A 67 -16.00 -7.07 4.39
C PRO A 67 -15.92 -7.72 3.00
N VAL A 68 -14.87 -7.45 2.21
CA VAL A 68 -14.80 -7.82 0.78
C VAL A 68 -13.73 -8.86 0.51
N TRP A 69 -12.49 -8.64 0.95
CA TRP A 69 -11.35 -9.50 0.59
C TRP A 69 -11.49 -10.96 1.04
N PRO A 70 -12.05 -11.28 2.22
CA PRO A 70 -12.28 -12.67 2.60
C PRO A 70 -13.18 -13.46 1.66
N THR A 71 -13.99 -12.78 0.84
CA THR A 71 -14.95 -13.40 -0.09
C THR A 71 -14.42 -13.57 -1.51
N ILE A 72 -13.22 -13.00 -1.81
CA ILE A 72 -12.61 -13.05 -3.15
C ILE A 72 -11.61 -14.21 -3.20
N GLU A 73 -11.83 -15.14 -4.13
CA GLU A 73 -11.00 -16.34 -4.29
C GLU A 73 -9.53 -15.99 -4.62
N ASP A 74 -9.31 -14.99 -5.46
CA ASP A 74 -7.97 -14.52 -5.83
C ASP A 74 -7.14 -14.02 -4.63
N PHE A 75 -7.80 -13.66 -3.52
CA PHE A 75 -7.15 -13.23 -2.28
C PHE A 75 -7.03 -14.33 -1.22
N ALA A 76 -7.34 -15.58 -1.57
CA ALA A 76 -7.32 -16.71 -0.63
C ALA A 76 -5.97 -16.83 0.08
N HIS A 77 -4.85 -16.67 -0.64
CA HIS A 77 -3.51 -16.70 -0.03
C HIS A 77 -3.31 -15.58 0.97
N MET A 78 -3.65 -14.33 0.63
CA MET A 78 -3.55 -13.19 1.54
C MET A 78 -4.39 -13.36 2.80
N ASN A 79 -5.51 -14.08 2.69
CA ASN A 79 -6.37 -14.38 3.84
C ASN A 79 -5.73 -15.35 4.84
N THR A 80 -4.64 -16.04 4.48
CA THR A 80 -3.87 -16.90 5.40
C THR A 80 -2.76 -16.16 6.13
N LEU A 81 -2.34 -14.98 5.64
CA LEU A 81 -1.22 -14.23 6.21
C LEU A 81 -1.60 -13.53 7.53
N PRO A 82 -0.65 -13.40 8.47
CA PRO A 82 -0.81 -12.52 9.62
C PRO A 82 -1.13 -11.08 9.17
N ARG A 83 -2.12 -10.47 9.81
CA ARG A 83 -2.59 -9.11 9.52
C ARG A 83 -2.40 -8.20 10.71
N TYR A 84 -1.94 -6.99 10.42
CA TYR A 84 -1.77 -5.94 11.41
C TYR A 84 -2.46 -4.67 10.94
N VAL A 85 -3.04 -3.94 11.88
CA VAL A 85 -3.72 -2.66 11.60
C VAL A 85 -3.17 -1.59 12.51
N VAL A 86 -2.62 -0.53 11.93
CA VAL A 86 -2.19 0.64 12.71
C VAL A 86 -3.40 1.52 12.98
N SER A 87 -3.81 1.58 14.25
CA SER A 87 -4.95 2.39 14.66
C SER A 87 -4.93 2.65 16.17
N THR A 88 -5.20 3.90 16.56
CA THR A 88 -5.40 4.28 17.97
C THR A 88 -6.85 4.05 18.43
N THR A 89 -7.78 3.80 17.53
CA THR A 89 -9.23 3.80 17.81
C THR A 89 -9.97 2.53 17.36
N LEU A 90 -9.33 1.66 16.53
CA LEU A 90 -9.93 0.37 16.18
C LEU A 90 -10.00 -0.52 17.43
N ASP A 91 -11.12 -1.19 17.61
CA ASP A 91 -11.26 -2.20 18.64
C ASP A 91 -10.36 -3.42 18.31
N SER A 92 -9.69 -3.97 19.33
CA SER A 92 -8.86 -5.16 19.17
C SER A 92 -9.69 -6.44 18.98
N ASP A 93 -10.98 -6.38 19.31
CA ASP A 93 -11.91 -7.51 19.25
C ASP A 93 -12.73 -7.54 17.94
N ASP A 94 -12.30 -6.77 16.92
CA ASP A 94 -12.92 -6.80 15.59
C ASP A 94 -12.65 -8.17 14.91
N ASP A 95 -13.70 -8.98 14.79
CA ASP A 95 -13.66 -10.35 14.27
C ASP A 95 -13.99 -10.47 12.76
N ARG A 96 -14.32 -9.36 12.10
CA ARG A 96 -14.71 -9.35 10.67
C ARG A 96 -13.61 -9.93 9.76
N TRP A 97 -12.36 -9.61 10.08
CA TRP A 97 -11.17 -10.15 9.42
C TRP A 97 -10.01 -10.11 10.43
N PRO A 98 -9.82 -11.16 11.25
CA PRO A 98 -8.95 -11.11 12.42
C PRO A 98 -7.59 -10.47 12.15
N ALA A 99 -7.23 -9.48 12.94
CA ALA A 99 -5.99 -8.71 12.79
C ALA A 99 -5.45 -8.27 14.16
N THR A 100 -4.13 -8.14 14.27
CA THR A 100 -3.48 -7.55 15.45
C THR A 100 -3.45 -6.03 15.31
N VAL A 101 -3.97 -5.31 16.29
CA VAL A 101 -3.94 -3.84 16.30
C VAL A 101 -2.63 -3.33 16.87
N LEU A 102 -1.90 -2.55 16.07
CA LEU A 102 -0.72 -1.77 16.47
C LEU A 102 -1.15 -0.35 16.82
N ARG A 103 -0.66 0.20 17.92
CA ARG A 103 -1.10 1.51 18.43
C ARG A 103 -0.20 2.67 18.03
N SER A 104 1.00 2.37 17.51
CA SER A 104 2.02 3.37 17.19
C SER A 104 2.89 2.93 16.01
N LEU A 105 3.70 3.85 15.49
CA LEU A 105 4.75 3.51 14.51
C LEU A 105 5.93 2.77 15.18
N ASP A 106 6.13 2.93 16.48
CA ASP A 106 7.14 2.17 17.23
C ASP A 106 6.78 0.67 17.24
N ASP A 107 5.49 0.33 17.34
CA ASP A 107 5.03 -1.05 17.22
C ASP A 107 5.31 -1.61 15.82
N VAL A 108 5.17 -0.79 14.77
CA VAL A 108 5.54 -1.18 13.40
C VAL A 108 7.05 -1.38 13.29
N ALA A 109 7.85 -0.49 13.89
CA ALA A 109 9.30 -0.63 13.92
C ALA A 109 9.73 -1.91 14.65
N ALA A 110 9.07 -2.25 15.76
CA ALA A 110 9.30 -3.50 16.48
C ALA A 110 8.95 -4.73 15.62
N LEU A 111 7.80 -4.72 14.94
CA LEU A 111 7.42 -5.78 13.99
C LEU A 111 8.45 -5.92 12.86
N LYS A 112 8.90 -4.80 12.28
CA LYS A 112 9.94 -4.76 11.25
C LYS A 112 11.26 -5.35 11.76
N GLY A 113 11.59 -5.18 13.05
CA GLY A 113 12.77 -5.73 13.71
C GLY A 113 12.77 -7.26 13.84
N THR A 114 11.64 -7.94 13.66
CA THR A 114 11.58 -9.41 13.72
C THR A 114 12.18 -10.07 12.47
N ASP A 115 12.47 -11.37 12.56
CA ASP A 115 12.92 -12.17 11.42
C ASP A 115 11.72 -12.64 10.58
N GLY A 116 11.95 -12.78 9.26
CA GLY A 116 10.97 -13.27 8.29
C GLY A 116 10.96 -12.48 7.00
N GLY A 117 10.04 -12.82 6.12
CA GLY A 117 9.81 -12.17 4.82
C GLY A 117 9.16 -10.80 4.94
N PRO A 118 8.82 -10.18 3.79
CA PRO A 118 8.36 -8.80 3.73
C PRO A 118 7.06 -8.53 4.49
N ILE A 119 6.95 -7.29 4.99
CA ILE A 119 5.70 -6.65 5.42
C ILE A 119 5.15 -5.88 4.23
N LEU A 120 3.97 -6.22 3.76
CA LEU A 120 3.32 -5.54 2.65
C LEU A 120 2.25 -4.57 3.17
N VAL A 121 2.45 -3.29 2.95
CA VAL A 121 1.47 -2.23 3.27
C VAL A 121 0.54 -2.06 2.08
N GLN A 122 -0.73 -2.41 2.26
CA GLN A 122 -1.75 -2.32 1.22
C GLN A 122 -2.58 -1.04 1.36
N GLY A 123 -2.62 -0.26 0.31
CA GLY A 123 -3.35 1.00 0.30
C GLY A 123 -2.84 1.94 1.40
N SER A 124 -3.77 2.60 2.14
CA SER A 124 -3.44 3.33 3.37
C SER A 124 -2.59 4.57 3.16
N ALA A 125 -3.10 5.55 2.41
CA ALA A 125 -2.37 6.79 2.10
C ALA A 125 -1.77 7.47 3.34
N THR A 126 -2.57 7.65 4.40
CA THR A 126 -2.10 8.28 5.64
C THR A 126 -1.01 7.45 6.32
N LEU A 127 -1.19 6.12 6.41
CA LEU A 127 -0.18 5.24 7.02
C LEU A 127 1.08 5.21 6.15
N GLY A 128 0.96 5.06 4.83
CA GLY A 128 2.11 5.05 3.91
C GLY A 128 2.94 6.32 4.01
N ALA A 129 2.30 7.50 4.05
CA ALA A 129 2.97 8.77 4.26
C ALA A 129 3.67 8.83 5.63
N SER A 130 2.99 8.40 6.72
CA SER A 130 3.57 8.39 8.06
C SER A 130 4.76 7.45 8.19
N LEU A 131 4.69 6.27 7.56
CA LEU A 131 5.81 5.31 7.52
C LEU A 131 7.01 5.86 6.74
N ALA A 132 6.75 6.54 5.62
CA ALA A 132 7.78 7.22 4.85
C ALA A 132 8.46 8.32 5.66
N ASP A 133 7.67 9.16 6.34
CA ASP A 133 8.16 10.25 7.19
C ASP A 133 8.97 9.74 8.39
N ALA A 134 8.64 8.56 8.90
CA ALA A 134 9.38 7.89 9.98
C ALA A 134 10.62 7.10 9.48
N GLY A 135 10.91 7.09 8.17
CA GLY A 135 12.04 6.34 7.59
C GLY A 135 11.90 4.82 7.68
N LEU A 136 10.67 4.31 7.82
CA LEU A 136 10.42 2.87 7.99
C LEU A 136 10.24 2.12 6.67
N VAL A 137 9.97 2.82 5.56
CA VAL A 137 9.77 2.22 4.24
C VAL A 137 11.11 1.85 3.62
N ASP A 138 11.24 0.61 3.13
CA ASP A 138 12.42 0.14 2.40
C ASP A 138 12.20 0.15 0.88
N ARG A 139 10.95 -0.08 0.43
CA ARG A 139 10.63 -0.22 -0.98
C ARG A 139 9.21 0.25 -1.30
N TYR A 140 9.06 0.83 -2.48
CA TYR A 140 7.76 1.15 -3.08
C TYR A 140 7.52 0.28 -4.30
N HIS A 141 6.31 -0.29 -4.42
CA HIS A 141 5.78 -0.91 -5.61
C HIS A 141 4.62 -0.05 -6.12
N LEU A 142 4.83 0.65 -7.21
CA LEU A 142 3.85 1.61 -7.72
C LEU A 142 3.35 1.20 -9.10
N LEU A 143 2.03 1.27 -9.28
CA LEU A 143 1.42 1.37 -10.60
C LEU A 143 0.96 2.82 -10.79
N VAL A 144 1.67 3.55 -11.64
CA VAL A 144 1.40 4.96 -11.93
C VAL A 144 0.49 5.04 -13.14
N PHE A 145 -0.69 5.59 -12.94
CA PHE A 145 -1.72 5.73 -13.97
C PHE A 145 -1.61 7.08 -14.69
N PRO A 146 -1.88 7.12 -16.00
CA PRO A 146 -1.78 8.33 -16.81
C PRO A 146 -2.99 9.26 -16.61
N VAL A 147 -3.25 9.69 -15.37
CA VAL A 147 -4.38 10.53 -14.99
C VAL A 147 -3.97 11.58 -13.97
N LEU A 148 -4.61 12.74 -14.03
CA LEU A 148 -4.51 13.80 -13.01
C LEU A 148 -5.83 13.87 -12.25
N LEU A 149 -5.80 13.68 -10.95
CA LEU A 149 -6.98 13.70 -10.07
C LEU A 149 -7.15 15.04 -9.35
N GLY A 150 -6.08 15.80 -9.20
CA GLY A 150 -6.05 17.14 -8.58
C GLY A 150 -6.12 17.10 -7.07
N ALA A 151 -7.24 16.68 -6.49
CA ALA A 151 -7.44 16.59 -5.04
C ALA A 151 -7.66 15.13 -4.61
N GLY A 152 -7.24 14.82 -3.38
CA GLY A 152 -7.35 13.49 -2.77
C GLY A 152 -6.16 13.20 -1.86
N LYS A 153 -6.22 12.08 -1.14
CA LYS A 153 -5.10 11.63 -0.30
C LYS A 153 -3.94 11.19 -1.18
N ARG A 154 -2.75 11.66 -0.83
CA ARG A 154 -1.51 11.40 -1.58
C ARG A 154 -0.66 10.34 -0.89
N LEU A 155 0.16 9.65 -1.69
CA LEU A 155 1.11 8.66 -1.20
C LEU A 155 2.20 9.31 -0.35
N PHE A 156 2.71 10.46 -0.79
CA PHE A 156 3.77 11.17 -0.10
C PHE A 156 3.21 12.39 0.65
N SER A 157 3.72 12.61 1.86
CA SER A 157 3.32 13.77 2.65
C SER A 157 3.86 15.06 2.03
N THR A 158 3.20 16.18 2.37
CA THR A 158 3.67 17.54 2.04
C THR A 158 4.39 18.20 3.22
N ALA A 159 4.76 17.41 4.24
CA ALA A 159 5.51 17.91 5.38
C ALA A 159 6.89 18.42 4.94
N ASP A 160 7.36 19.48 5.59
CA ASP A 160 8.71 19.98 5.39
C ASP A 160 9.71 19.00 6.01
N LYS A 161 10.51 18.39 5.16
CA LYS A 161 11.50 17.38 5.52
C LYS A 161 12.64 17.30 4.50
N ASP A 162 13.72 16.67 4.90
CA ASP A 162 14.87 16.44 4.04
C ASP A 162 14.53 15.55 2.84
N MET A 163 15.29 15.74 1.76
CA MET A 163 15.17 14.94 0.55
C MET A 163 15.47 13.47 0.82
N GLN A 164 14.54 12.60 0.47
CA GLN A 164 14.74 11.15 0.46
C GLN A 164 15.09 10.69 -0.96
N ARG A 165 16.20 9.99 -1.10
CA ARG A 165 16.63 9.44 -2.39
C ARG A 165 16.04 8.06 -2.62
N LEU A 166 15.63 7.81 -3.86
CA LEU A 166 15.12 6.52 -4.30
C LEU A 166 15.99 5.97 -5.43
N GLN A 167 16.13 4.65 -5.49
CA GLN A 167 16.77 3.93 -6.57
C GLN A 167 15.71 3.14 -7.34
N LEU A 168 15.59 3.42 -8.63
CA LEU A 168 14.74 2.62 -9.52
C LEU A 168 15.37 1.23 -9.71
N VAL A 169 14.66 0.18 -9.32
CA VAL A 169 15.10 -1.22 -9.37
C VAL A 169 14.46 -1.94 -10.56
N GLU A 170 13.15 -1.70 -10.77
CA GLU A 170 12.40 -2.31 -11.85
C GLU A 170 11.40 -1.30 -12.42
N HIS A 171 11.23 -1.28 -13.74
CA HIS A 171 10.19 -0.48 -14.38
C HIS A 171 9.66 -1.16 -15.63
N GLU A 172 8.41 -0.85 -15.97
CA GLU A 172 7.76 -1.31 -17.19
C GLU A 172 6.67 -0.32 -17.58
N VAL A 173 6.44 -0.16 -18.87
CA VAL A 173 5.35 0.66 -19.42
C VAL A 173 4.43 -0.25 -20.22
N TYR A 174 3.15 -0.25 -19.88
CA TYR A 174 2.15 -1.13 -20.48
C TYR A 174 1.39 -0.41 -21.60
N GLY A 175 0.73 -1.21 -22.47
CA GLY A 175 0.01 -0.69 -23.62
C GLY A 175 -1.13 0.28 -23.29
N ASN A 176 -1.69 0.18 -22.10
CA ASN A 176 -2.72 1.08 -21.57
C ASN A 176 -2.16 2.38 -20.95
N GLY A 177 -0.84 2.59 -21.00
CA GLY A 177 -0.17 3.78 -20.44
C GLY A 177 0.15 3.71 -18.95
N VAL A 178 -0.25 2.65 -18.24
CA VAL A 178 0.14 2.43 -16.85
C VAL A 178 1.63 2.12 -16.78
N GLN A 179 2.31 2.64 -15.75
CA GLN A 179 3.73 2.44 -15.53
C GLN A 179 3.97 1.72 -14.19
N LYS A 180 4.65 0.58 -14.25
CA LYS A 180 5.17 -0.09 -13.05
C LYS A 180 6.49 0.57 -12.64
N GLN A 181 6.65 0.86 -11.36
CA GLN A 181 7.88 1.34 -10.76
C GLN A 181 8.15 0.60 -9.44
N VAL A 182 9.28 -0.06 -9.34
CA VAL A 182 9.81 -0.60 -8.08
C VAL A 182 11.00 0.26 -7.66
N LEU A 183 10.90 0.86 -6.49
CA LEU A 183 11.83 1.87 -6.01
C LEU A 183 12.35 1.50 -4.62
N ASP A 184 13.64 1.31 -4.46
CA ASP A 184 14.28 1.15 -3.16
C ASP A 184 14.55 2.50 -2.52
N VAL A 185 14.30 2.59 -1.21
CA VAL A 185 14.67 3.77 -0.42
C VAL A 185 16.14 3.69 -0.09
N ILE A 186 16.90 4.76 -0.42
CA ILE A 186 18.30 4.88 -0.04
C ILE A 186 18.35 5.50 1.34
N HIS A 187 18.58 4.67 2.36
CA HIS A 187 18.78 5.13 3.71
C HIS A 187 20.19 5.76 3.83
N ALA A 188 20.31 6.86 4.59
CA ALA A 188 21.60 7.42 4.93
C ALA A 188 22.38 6.41 5.79
N ALA A 189 23.67 6.30 5.50
CA ALA A 189 24.59 5.44 6.26
C ALA A 189 24.84 5.98 7.66
#